data_a26833d63c79f3511573349967daa881
#
_entry.id   a26833d63c79f3511573349967daa881
#
_cell.length_a   1.000
_cell.length_b   1.000
_cell.length_c   1.000
_cell.angle_alpha   90.00
_cell.angle_beta   90.00
_cell.angle_gamma   90.00
#
_symmetry.space_group_name_H-M   'P 1'
#
loop_
_entity.id
_entity.type
_entity.pdbx_description
1 polymer ?
#
loop_
_entity_poly.entity_id
_entity_poly.type
_entity_poly.pdbx_seq_one_letter_code
_entity_poly.pdbx_strand_id
1 'polypeptide(L)'
;MIQNFSYHTHTNFSDGKNSLEEMLARAVELGWKEIGISDHMIIHRNLKNSKSWERWKTDAHIYHNDFSSTYEDFARHAENVRKVSEHFNINVKVGAEVDFFTYSGWID
;
A
#
# COMPACT_ATOMS: atom_id res chain seq x y z
N MET A 1 22.79 -9.88 11.85
CA MET A 1 21.61 -10.71 11.57
C MET A 1 20.99 -10.29 10.25
N ILE A 2 20.75 -11.23 9.39
CA ILE A 2 20.11 -10.93 8.10
C ILE A 2 18.61 -11.01 8.27
N GLN A 3 17.93 -9.91 7.94
CA GLN A 3 16.48 -9.88 7.95
C GLN A 3 15.96 -10.76 6.80
N ASN A 4 15.04 -11.66 7.10
CA ASN A 4 14.47 -12.55 6.11
C ASN A 4 12.97 -12.37 5.92
N PHE A 5 12.44 -11.21 6.33
CA PHE A 5 11.06 -10.83 6.12
C PHE A 5 10.90 -9.32 6.33
N SER A 6 9.83 -8.78 5.81
CA SER A 6 9.33 -7.45 6.15
C SER A 6 7.83 -7.44 5.97
N TYR A 7 7.13 -6.79 6.87
CA TYR A 7 5.68 -6.64 6.77
C TYR A 7 5.26 -5.25 6.33
N HIS A 8 6.22 -4.35 6.17
CA HIS A 8 5.94 -2.99 5.75
C HIS A 8 6.61 -2.72 4.40
N THR A 9 5.93 -3.10 3.34
CA THR A 9 6.41 -2.83 1.98
C THR A 9 5.28 -2.28 1.13
N HIS A 10 5.63 -1.40 0.21
CA HIS A 10 4.69 -0.78 -0.71
C HIS A 10 5.04 -1.12 -2.15
N THR A 11 4.01 -1.23 -2.97
CA THR A 11 4.16 -1.41 -4.41
C THR A 11 3.78 -0.12 -5.13
N ASN A 12 3.85 -0.15 -6.45
CA ASN A 12 3.43 0.99 -7.25
C ASN A 12 1.91 1.17 -7.30
N PHE A 13 1.16 0.35 -6.58
CA PHE A 13 -0.25 0.64 -6.33
C PHE A 13 -0.41 1.95 -5.54
N SER A 14 0.51 2.21 -4.60
CA SER A 14 0.53 3.47 -3.86
C SER A 14 1.81 4.25 -4.16
N ASP A 15 2.75 4.31 -3.23
CA ASP A 15 3.93 5.14 -3.39
C ASP A 15 5.23 4.38 -3.60
N GLY A 16 5.16 3.07 -3.78
CA GLY A 16 6.32 2.27 -4.10
C GLY A 16 6.75 2.45 -5.55
N LYS A 17 8.01 2.21 -5.83
CA LYS A 17 8.57 2.35 -7.18
C LYS A 17 8.40 1.10 -8.01
N ASN A 18 8.33 -0.05 -7.37
CA ASN A 18 8.35 -1.33 -8.06
C ASN A 18 6.97 -1.98 -8.10
N SER A 19 6.77 -2.80 -9.10
CA SER A 19 5.55 -3.57 -9.20
C SER A 19 5.51 -4.66 -8.12
N LEU A 20 4.33 -5.20 -7.89
CA LEU A 20 4.16 -6.32 -6.98
C LEU A 20 5.06 -7.49 -7.38
N GLU A 21 5.09 -7.83 -8.65
CA GLU A 21 5.88 -8.95 -9.16
C GLU A 21 7.36 -8.73 -8.90
N GLU A 22 7.85 -7.51 -9.10
CA GLU A 22 9.24 -7.18 -8.84
C GLU A 22 9.58 -7.30 -7.36
N MET A 23 8.66 -6.85 -6.49
CA MET A 23 8.84 -6.95 -5.05
C MET A 23 8.92 -8.40 -4.59
N LEU A 24 8.02 -9.24 -5.09
CA LEU A 24 7.99 -10.64 -4.71
C LEU A 24 9.20 -11.39 -5.25
N ALA A 25 9.57 -11.12 -6.50
CA ALA A 25 10.75 -11.74 -7.10
C ALA A 25 12.02 -11.41 -6.31
N ARG A 26 12.16 -10.15 -5.90
CA ARG A 26 13.33 -9.74 -5.12
C ARG A 26 13.36 -10.39 -3.75
N ALA A 27 12.21 -10.48 -3.09
CA ALA A 27 12.12 -11.14 -1.79
C ALA A 27 12.50 -12.62 -1.88
N VAL A 28 12.03 -13.31 -2.91
CA VAL A 28 12.41 -14.71 -3.15
C VAL A 28 13.91 -14.83 -3.40
N GLU A 29 14.46 -13.93 -4.21
CA GLU A 29 15.88 -13.90 -4.51
C GLU A 29 16.73 -13.71 -3.27
N LEU A 30 16.25 -12.88 -2.32
CA LEU A 30 16.92 -12.64 -1.06
C LEU A 30 16.76 -13.77 -0.06
N GLY A 31 15.98 -14.79 -0.40
CA GLY A 31 15.74 -15.93 0.49
C GLY A 31 14.71 -15.67 1.57
N TRP A 32 13.89 -14.64 1.42
CA TRP A 32 12.84 -14.35 2.39
C TRP A 32 11.79 -15.44 2.37
N LYS A 33 11.26 -15.77 3.56
CA LYS A 33 10.19 -16.75 3.69
C LYS A 33 8.82 -16.11 3.70
N GLU A 34 8.76 -14.82 3.98
CA GLU A 34 7.50 -14.13 4.16
C GLU A 34 7.67 -12.66 3.83
N ILE A 35 6.64 -12.05 3.28
CA ILE A 35 6.61 -10.62 3.00
C ILE A 35 5.19 -10.09 3.22
N GLY A 36 5.08 -8.89 3.77
CA GLY A 36 3.81 -8.20 3.89
C GLY A 36 3.73 -7.10 2.84
N ILE A 37 2.65 -7.08 2.09
CA ILE A 37 2.34 -6.00 1.15
C ILE A 37 1.32 -5.11 1.85
N SER A 38 1.74 -3.89 2.21
CA SER A 38 0.95 -2.98 3.04
C SER A 38 0.85 -1.60 2.41
N ASP A 39 0.40 -1.56 1.17
CA ASP A 39 0.24 -0.29 0.45
C ASP A 39 -0.67 0.68 1.19
N HIS A 40 -0.51 1.96 0.92
CA HIS A 40 -1.36 2.98 1.50
C HIS A 40 -2.81 2.75 1.12
N MET A 41 -3.67 2.88 2.11
CA MET A 41 -5.11 2.80 1.94
C MET A 41 -5.68 4.16 2.33
N ILE A 42 -5.82 5.03 1.33
CA ILE A 42 -6.38 6.36 1.50
C ILE A 42 -7.72 6.35 0.80
N ILE A 43 -8.73 5.94 1.54
CA ILE A 43 -10.06 5.72 0.99
C ILE A 43 -11.04 6.64 1.71
N HIS A 44 -11.51 7.62 0.96
CA HIS A 44 -12.56 8.49 1.48
C HIS A 44 -13.28 9.15 0.32
N ARG A 45 -14.58 8.94 0.27
CA ARG A 45 -15.40 9.40 -0.83
C ARG A 45 -15.26 10.91 -1.08
N ASN A 46 -15.18 11.69 -0.02
CA ASN A 46 -15.10 13.15 -0.11
C ASN A 46 -13.73 13.70 0.31
N LEU A 47 -12.73 12.84 0.45
CA LEU A 47 -11.44 13.25 0.98
C LEU A 47 -10.82 14.39 0.18
N LYS A 48 -10.87 14.30 -1.15
CA LYS A 48 -10.26 15.29 -2.03
C LYS A 48 -10.91 16.68 -1.92
N ASN A 49 -12.11 16.74 -1.40
CA ASN A 49 -12.83 18.00 -1.20
C ASN A 49 -12.79 18.47 0.25
N SER A 50 -12.04 17.80 1.10
CA SER A 50 -12.00 18.12 2.52
C SER A 50 -10.80 18.99 2.86
N LYS A 51 -10.89 19.70 3.98
CA LYS A 51 -9.76 20.46 4.51
C LYS A 51 -8.62 19.54 4.92
N SER A 52 -8.95 18.34 5.36
CA SER A 52 -7.95 17.33 5.72
C SER A 52 -7.07 16.97 4.54
N TRP A 53 -7.66 16.81 3.37
CA TRP A 53 -6.93 16.50 2.15
C TRP A 53 -5.98 17.61 1.76
N GLU A 54 -6.46 18.86 1.78
CA GLU A 54 -5.64 20.02 1.42
C GLU A 54 -4.44 20.15 2.34
N ARG A 55 -4.66 19.99 3.63
CA ARG A 55 -3.58 20.08 4.62
C ARG A 55 -2.60 18.93 4.48
N TRP A 56 -3.11 17.73 4.30
CA TRP A 56 -2.26 16.54 4.14
C TRP A 56 -1.36 16.65 2.91
N LYS A 57 -1.92 17.07 1.79
CA LYS A 57 -1.15 17.29 0.57
C LYS A 57 -0.03 18.29 0.78
N THR A 58 -0.33 19.37 1.49
CA THR A 58 0.63 20.44 1.71
C THR A 58 1.74 20.00 2.66
N ASP A 59 1.37 19.35 3.76
CA ASP A 59 2.31 19.00 4.81
C ASP A 59 3.16 17.78 4.47
N ALA A 60 2.61 16.86 3.74
CA ALA A 60 3.29 15.58 3.51
C ALA A 60 4.40 15.65 2.47
N HIS A 61 4.39 16.61 1.56
CA HIS A 61 5.40 16.83 0.51
C HIS A 61 5.77 15.62 -0.35
N ILE A 62 5.59 14.42 0.19
CA ILE A 62 6.00 13.18 -0.45
C ILE A 62 4.92 12.60 -1.36
N TYR A 63 3.73 13.12 -1.27
CA TYR A 63 2.59 12.59 -2.01
C TYR A 63 2.26 13.47 -3.20
N HIS A 64 3.19 13.48 -4.16
CA HIS A 64 2.98 14.20 -5.41
C HIS A 64 1.98 13.48 -6.30
N ASN A 65 1.78 12.20 -6.07
CA ASN A 65 0.87 11.38 -6.83
C ASN A 65 -0.41 11.19 -6.06
N ASP A 66 -1.51 11.25 -6.77
CA ASP A 66 -2.82 11.01 -6.19
C ASP A 66 -3.07 9.50 -6.17
N PHE A 67 -2.69 8.87 -5.07
CA PHE A 67 -2.92 7.44 -4.93
C PHE A 67 -4.04 7.11 -3.96
N SER A 68 -4.93 8.06 -3.73
CA SER A 68 -6.18 7.74 -3.04
C SER A 68 -7.01 6.82 -3.92
N SER A 69 -7.66 5.86 -3.32
CA SER A 69 -8.40 4.84 -4.03
C SER A 69 -9.78 4.65 -3.41
N THR A 70 -10.63 3.94 -4.12
CA THR A 70 -11.91 3.52 -3.56
C THR A 70 -11.71 2.20 -2.81
N TYR A 71 -12.73 1.80 -2.05
CA TYR A 71 -12.74 0.48 -1.43
C TYR A 71 -12.62 -0.61 -2.49
N GLU A 72 -13.30 -0.42 -3.60
CA GLU A 72 -13.29 -1.38 -4.71
C GLU A 72 -11.91 -1.50 -5.32
N ASP A 73 -11.20 -0.39 -5.48
CA ASP A 73 -9.84 -0.39 -6.00
C ASP A 73 -8.89 -1.13 -5.06
N PHE A 74 -8.99 -0.84 -3.77
CA PHE A 74 -8.13 -1.51 -2.79
C PHE A 74 -8.47 -3.00 -2.69
N ALA A 75 -9.75 -3.35 -2.74
CA ALA A 75 -10.17 -4.76 -2.71
C ALA A 75 -9.62 -5.52 -3.92
N ARG A 76 -9.64 -4.88 -5.10
CA ARG A 76 -9.04 -5.48 -6.30
C ARG A 76 -7.53 -5.63 -6.16
N HIS A 77 -6.87 -4.63 -5.56
CA HIS A 77 -5.44 -4.72 -5.28
C HIS A 77 -5.14 -5.91 -4.35
N ALA A 78 -5.86 -6.03 -3.25
CA ALA A 78 -5.67 -7.13 -2.30
C ALA A 78 -5.88 -8.49 -2.98
N GLU A 79 -6.92 -8.60 -3.81
CA GLU A 79 -7.19 -9.82 -4.55
C GLU A 79 -6.06 -10.12 -5.54
N ASN A 80 -5.57 -9.09 -6.22
CA ASN A 80 -4.44 -9.24 -7.14
C ASN A 80 -3.18 -9.71 -6.40
N VAL A 81 -2.91 -9.17 -5.22
CA VAL A 81 -1.77 -9.60 -4.41
C VAL A 81 -1.89 -11.09 -4.11
N ARG A 82 -3.07 -11.56 -3.73
CA ARG A 82 -3.29 -12.98 -3.45
C ARG A 82 -3.07 -13.85 -4.68
N LYS A 83 -3.59 -13.43 -5.82
CA LYS A 83 -3.45 -14.19 -7.07
C LYS A 83 -2.00 -14.25 -7.54
N VAL A 84 -1.33 -13.12 -7.56
CA VAL A 84 0.05 -13.04 -8.01
C VAL A 84 0.97 -13.83 -7.08
N SER A 85 0.70 -13.78 -5.77
CA SER A 85 1.53 -14.47 -4.79
C SER A 85 1.56 -15.99 -5.00
N GLU A 86 0.53 -16.55 -5.63
CA GLU A 86 0.49 -17.99 -5.93
C GLU A 86 1.59 -18.42 -6.89
N HIS A 87 2.15 -17.48 -7.64
CA HIS A 87 3.22 -17.75 -8.60
C HIS A 87 4.63 -17.64 -8.00
N PHE A 88 4.72 -17.34 -6.71
CA PHE A 88 5.99 -17.15 -6.04
C PHE A 88 6.09 -18.06 -4.81
N ASN A 89 7.29 -18.57 -4.57
CA ASN A 89 7.52 -19.45 -3.42
C ASN A 89 7.84 -18.61 -2.18
N ILE A 90 6.84 -17.88 -1.71
CA ILE A 90 6.97 -17.02 -0.54
C ILE A 90 5.57 -16.84 0.08
N ASN A 91 5.51 -16.74 1.40
CA ASN A 91 4.25 -16.47 2.08
C ASN A 91 3.99 -14.97 2.07
N VAL A 92 2.88 -14.57 1.47
CA VAL A 92 2.53 -13.15 1.32
C VAL A 92 1.37 -12.81 2.23
N LYS A 93 1.60 -11.83 3.10
CA LYS A 93 0.56 -11.25 3.96
C LYS A 93 0.05 -9.98 3.31
N VAL A 94 -1.26 -9.84 3.24
CA VAL A 94 -1.89 -8.65 2.67
C VAL A 94 -2.38 -7.77 3.81
N GLY A 95 -1.91 -6.54 3.84
CA GLY A 95 -2.30 -5.56 4.83
C GLY A 95 -2.50 -4.20 4.19
N ALA A 96 -2.56 -3.18 5.02
CA ALA A 96 -2.71 -1.80 4.56
C ALA A 96 -2.05 -0.85 5.54
N GLU A 97 -1.46 0.21 5.00
CA GLU A 97 -1.06 1.35 5.81
C GLU A 97 -2.18 2.37 5.73
N VAL A 98 -2.94 2.50 6.82
CA VAL A 98 -4.09 3.38 6.87
C VAL A 98 -3.65 4.74 7.37
N ASP A 99 -3.88 5.78 6.57
CA ASP A 99 -3.54 7.14 6.96
C ASP A 99 -4.67 7.73 7.78
N PHE A 100 -4.34 8.23 8.97
CA PHE A 100 -5.30 8.83 9.88
C PHE A 100 -5.21 10.35 9.80
N PHE A 101 -6.34 10.98 9.59
CA PHE A 101 -6.43 12.44 9.53
C PHE A 101 -7.13 12.97 10.77
N THR A 102 -6.54 14.00 11.39
CA THR A 102 -7.08 14.59 12.61
C THR A 102 -8.23 15.53 12.37
N TYR A 103 -8.52 15.85 11.11
CA TYR A 103 -9.62 16.74 10.74
C TYR A 103 -10.81 15.93 10.30
N SER A 104 -11.99 16.53 10.44
CA SER A 104 -13.22 15.88 9.97
C SER A 104 -13.16 15.62 8.47
N GLY A 105 -13.87 14.61 8.03
CA GLY A 105 -13.94 14.24 6.62
C GLY A 105 -13.22 12.95 6.26
N TRP A 106 -12.41 12.44 7.17
CA TRP A 106 -11.73 11.16 6.91
C TRP A 106 -12.66 9.97 7.11
N ILE A 107 -13.53 10.06 8.09
CA ILE A 107 -14.38 8.93 8.49
C ILE A 107 -15.84 9.12 8.03
N ASP A 108 -16.14 10.13 7.32
CA ASP A 108 -17.53 10.43 6.92
C ASP A 108 -18.16 9.35 6.05
#